data_f49c599c541fa9cccb17a21234d9c1d5
#
_entry.id   f49c599c541fa9cccb17a21234d9c1d5
#
_cell.length_a   1.000
_cell.length_b   1.000
_cell.length_c   1.000
_cell.angle_alpha   90.00
_cell.angle_beta   90.00
_cell.angle_gamma   90.00
#
_symmetry.space_group_name_H-M   'P 1'
#
loop_
_entity.id
_entity.type
_entity.pdbx_description
1 polymer ?
#
loop_
_entity_poly.entity_id
_entity_poly.type
_entity_poly.pdbx_seq_one_letter_code
_entity_poly.pdbx_strand_id
1 'polypeptide(L)'
;GGGSVDAALNNYVALHYESRHMSWLHCMWGVGASIGPYIMGYALSNKQEWSMGYRYISIFQIGLTAILIISLPLWKQFHKKEHVGQSASGSGNTLPVLTLKQIFQIPGAREILFAFFCYSAVEQTSSLWASSYLVLHLGYSSEKAAGFASLFFIGITVGRGISGFITFKLNDSQMIHLGEGIILLGVLAMLLPLGKTVALAGLILIGLGCAP
;
A
#
# COMPACT_ATOMS: atom_id res chain seq x y z
N GLY A 1 -0.50 7.90 14.99
CA GLY A 1 0.48 6.89 14.80
C GLY A 1 0.83 6.56 13.36
N GLY A 2 0.29 5.44 12.81
CA GLY A 2 0.71 4.91 11.51
C GLY A 2 0.63 5.91 10.36
N GLY A 3 -0.48 6.62 10.22
CA GLY A 3 -0.64 7.60 9.14
C GLY A 3 0.34 8.77 9.20
N SER A 4 0.83 9.15 10.37
CA SER A 4 1.84 10.21 10.49
C SER A 4 3.20 9.73 9.98
N VAL A 5 3.56 8.47 10.24
CA VAL A 5 4.80 7.86 9.75
C VAL A 5 4.73 7.70 8.23
N ASP A 6 3.61 7.21 7.72
CA ASP A 6 3.36 7.04 6.29
C ASP A 6 3.47 8.37 5.55
N ALA A 7 2.77 9.41 6.00
CA ALA A 7 2.84 10.74 5.41
C ALA A 7 4.26 11.32 5.43
N ALA A 8 5.01 11.14 6.52
CA ALA A 8 6.37 11.64 6.64
C ALA A 8 7.34 10.92 5.69
N LEU A 9 7.25 9.59 5.60
CA LEU A 9 8.08 8.80 4.68
C LEU A 9 7.76 9.11 3.22
N ASN A 10 6.48 9.18 2.87
CA ASN A 10 6.05 9.51 1.51
C ASN A 10 6.55 10.91 1.09
N ASN A 11 6.39 11.90 1.98
CA ASN A 11 6.88 13.26 1.72
C ASN A 11 8.42 13.28 1.56
N TYR A 12 9.15 12.58 2.43
CA TYR A 12 10.60 12.51 2.36
C TYR A 12 11.07 11.88 1.04
N VAL A 13 10.47 10.74 0.65
CA VAL A 13 10.83 10.06 -0.61
C VAL A 13 10.44 10.92 -1.81
N ALA A 14 9.28 11.57 -1.81
CA ALA A 14 8.85 12.44 -2.91
C ALA A 14 9.78 13.64 -3.14
N LEU A 15 10.38 14.18 -2.07
CA LEU A 15 11.28 15.34 -2.16
C LEU A 15 12.73 14.98 -2.52
N HIS A 16 13.19 13.76 -2.18
CA HIS A 16 14.62 13.42 -2.25
C HIS A 16 14.94 12.27 -3.22
N TYR A 17 13.93 11.55 -3.71
CA TYR A 17 14.12 10.35 -4.53
C TYR A 17 13.23 10.35 -5.77
N GLU A 18 13.50 9.43 -6.70
CA GLU A 18 12.71 9.25 -7.91
C GLU A 18 11.44 8.42 -7.64
N SER A 19 10.42 8.53 -8.50
CA SER A 19 9.13 7.81 -8.40
C SER A 19 9.26 6.30 -8.18
N ARG A 20 10.29 5.66 -8.76
CA ARG A 20 10.56 4.23 -8.55
C ARG A 20 10.80 3.87 -7.09
N HIS A 21 11.44 4.75 -6.32
CA HIS A 21 11.70 4.51 -4.90
C HIS A 21 10.41 4.58 -4.08
N MET A 22 9.47 5.43 -4.50
CA MET A 22 8.12 5.47 -3.93
C MET A 22 7.41 4.13 -4.16
N SER A 23 7.43 3.60 -5.39
CA SER A 23 6.85 2.30 -5.70
C SER A 23 7.45 1.16 -4.87
N TRP A 24 8.76 1.17 -4.67
CA TRP A 24 9.43 0.16 -3.83
C TRP A 24 9.12 0.31 -2.34
N LEU A 25 9.00 1.54 -1.84
CA LEU A 25 8.54 1.80 -0.47
C LEU A 25 7.17 1.15 -0.23
N HIS A 26 6.24 1.42 -1.13
CA HIS A 26 4.90 0.83 -1.04
C HIS A 26 4.86 -0.68 -1.33
N CYS A 27 5.82 -1.20 -2.11
CA CYS A 27 6.00 -2.65 -2.27
C CYS A 27 6.33 -3.32 -0.92
N MET A 28 7.21 -2.73 -0.11
CA MET A 28 7.54 -3.25 1.23
C MET A 28 6.32 -3.22 2.17
N TRP A 29 5.48 -2.18 2.07
CA TRP A 29 4.19 -2.17 2.77
C TRP A 29 3.32 -3.37 2.36
N GLY A 30 3.21 -3.65 1.06
CA GLY A 30 2.45 -4.77 0.54
C GLY A 30 2.97 -6.13 1.01
N VAL A 31 4.29 -6.30 1.13
CA VAL A 31 4.90 -7.50 1.72
C VAL A 31 4.41 -7.70 3.15
N GLY A 32 4.45 -6.66 3.98
CA GLY A 32 3.95 -6.72 5.35
C GLY A 32 2.46 -7.07 5.44
N ALA A 33 1.64 -6.41 4.60
CA ALA A 33 0.20 -6.66 4.52
C ALA A 33 -0.13 -8.08 4.05
N SER A 34 0.70 -8.67 3.19
CA SER A 34 0.53 -10.06 2.72
C SER A 34 0.87 -11.07 3.81
N ILE A 35 1.91 -10.83 4.60
CA ILE A 35 2.39 -11.76 5.64
C ILE A 35 1.41 -11.83 6.83
N GLY A 36 0.78 -10.71 7.20
CA GLY A 36 -0.11 -10.63 8.36
C GLY A 36 -1.21 -11.70 8.39
N PRO A 37 -2.04 -11.83 7.34
CA PRO A 37 -3.08 -12.86 7.26
C PRO A 37 -2.55 -14.29 7.34
N TYR A 38 -1.36 -14.57 6.81
CA TYR A 38 -0.73 -15.90 6.92
C TYR A 38 -0.34 -16.24 8.35
N ILE A 39 0.22 -15.28 9.10
CA ILE A 39 0.54 -15.48 10.52
C ILE A 39 -0.73 -15.80 11.32
N MET A 40 -1.81 -15.06 11.06
CA MET A 40 -3.09 -15.29 11.70
C MET A 40 -3.68 -16.65 11.28
N GLY A 41 -3.65 -16.97 9.99
CA GLY A 41 -4.10 -18.25 9.46
C GLY A 41 -3.33 -19.44 10.07
N TYR A 42 -2.02 -19.32 10.23
CA TYR A 42 -1.20 -20.32 10.89
C TYR A 42 -1.61 -20.55 12.34
N ALA A 43 -1.82 -19.47 13.11
CA ALA A 43 -2.27 -19.58 14.51
C ALA A 43 -3.62 -20.29 14.61
N LEU A 44 -4.59 -19.91 13.79
CA LEU A 44 -5.93 -20.50 13.77
C LEU A 44 -5.93 -21.98 13.31
N SER A 45 -5.15 -22.31 12.29
CA SER A 45 -5.03 -23.68 11.77
C SER A 45 -4.44 -24.65 12.81
N ASN A 46 -3.56 -24.16 13.69
CA ASN A 46 -3.01 -24.90 14.81
C ASN A 46 -3.92 -24.91 16.05
N LYS A 47 -5.20 -24.54 15.91
CA LYS A 47 -6.18 -24.45 17.00
C LYS A 47 -5.75 -23.57 18.16
N GLN A 48 -4.88 -22.58 17.88
CA GLN A 48 -4.49 -21.58 18.84
C GLN A 48 -5.55 -20.47 18.89
N GLU A 49 -5.62 -19.76 20.00
CA GLU A 49 -6.47 -18.59 20.08
C GLU A 49 -6.00 -17.48 19.13
N TRP A 50 -6.91 -16.65 18.64
CA TRP A 50 -6.60 -15.48 17.80
C TRP A 50 -5.58 -14.54 18.44
N SER A 51 -5.54 -14.49 19.76
CA SER A 51 -4.56 -13.71 20.57
C SER A 51 -3.12 -14.12 20.28
N MET A 52 -2.87 -15.38 19.94
CA MET A 52 -1.53 -15.87 19.62
C MET A 52 -1.00 -15.31 18.30
N GLY A 53 -1.87 -15.14 17.31
CA GLY A 53 -1.50 -14.47 16.05
C GLY A 53 -1.01 -13.04 16.29
N TYR A 54 -1.72 -12.27 17.11
CA TYR A 54 -1.27 -10.93 17.51
C TYR A 54 0.01 -10.95 18.33
N ARG A 55 0.22 -11.95 19.18
CA ARG A 55 1.47 -12.09 19.96
C ARG A 55 2.66 -12.32 19.03
N TYR A 56 2.55 -13.12 17.98
CA TYR A 56 3.60 -13.29 16.99
C TYR A 56 3.93 -11.97 16.28
N ILE A 57 2.92 -11.24 15.83
CA ILE A 57 3.10 -9.93 15.20
C ILE A 57 3.76 -8.94 16.17
N SER A 58 3.35 -8.94 17.45
CA SER A 58 3.92 -8.05 18.48
C SER A 58 5.41 -8.30 18.70
N ILE A 59 5.87 -9.55 18.67
CA ILE A 59 7.29 -9.88 18.79
C ILE A 59 8.09 -9.24 17.64
N PHE A 60 7.59 -9.37 16.38
CA PHE A 60 8.22 -8.71 15.25
C PHE A 60 8.23 -7.18 15.39
N GLN A 61 7.15 -6.60 15.89
CA GLN A 61 7.04 -5.15 16.10
C GLN A 61 8.03 -4.65 17.16
N ILE A 62 8.20 -5.40 18.25
CA ILE A 62 9.18 -5.08 19.30
C ILE A 62 10.60 -5.13 18.74
N GLY A 63 10.91 -6.18 17.96
CA GLY A 63 12.21 -6.32 17.29
C GLY A 63 12.49 -5.14 16.34
N LEU A 64 11.53 -4.77 15.50
CA LEU A 64 11.63 -3.63 14.61
C LEU A 64 11.85 -2.32 15.38
N THR A 65 11.07 -2.11 16.43
CA THR A 65 11.20 -0.92 17.29
C THR A 65 12.60 -0.83 17.92
N ALA A 66 13.14 -1.94 18.40
CA ALA A 66 14.50 -2.00 18.93
C ALA A 66 15.55 -1.62 17.87
N ILE A 67 15.41 -2.15 16.65
CA ILE A 67 16.30 -1.81 15.52
C ILE A 67 16.22 -0.31 15.21
N LEU A 68 15.02 0.25 15.16
CA LEU A 68 14.82 1.69 14.92
C LEU A 68 15.48 2.55 16.01
N ILE A 69 15.32 2.19 17.28
CA ILE A 69 15.95 2.91 18.40
C ILE A 69 17.48 2.85 18.28
N ILE A 70 18.04 1.69 17.98
CA ILE A 70 19.49 1.52 17.81
C ILE A 70 20.00 2.32 16.61
N SER A 71 19.21 2.47 15.55
CA SER A 71 19.56 3.22 14.35
C SER A 71 19.44 4.75 14.49
N LEU A 72 18.77 5.28 15.51
CA LEU A 72 18.58 6.72 15.71
C LEU A 72 19.89 7.56 15.63
N PRO A 73 21.03 7.11 16.18
CA PRO A 73 22.28 7.88 16.05
C PRO A 73 22.74 8.06 14.59
N LEU A 74 22.45 7.09 13.73
CA LEU A 74 22.81 7.15 12.29
C LEU A 74 22.04 8.27 11.59
N TRP A 75 20.77 8.45 11.93
CA TRP A 75 19.91 9.49 11.34
C TRP A 75 20.40 10.90 11.64
N LYS A 76 20.95 11.15 12.83
CA LYS A 76 21.54 12.44 13.19
C LYS A 76 22.72 12.82 12.30
N GLN A 77 23.48 11.85 11.82
CA GLN A 77 24.62 12.11 10.94
C GLN A 77 24.17 12.53 9.53
N PHE A 78 23.05 11.99 9.03
CA PHE A 78 22.48 12.38 7.75
C PHE A 78 21.93 13.80 7.77
N HIS A 79 21.18 14.17 8.81
CA HIS A 79 20.68 15.56 8.96
C HIS A 79 21.81 16.60 9.03
N LYS A 80 22.94 16.26 9.67
CA LYS A 80 24.07 17.18 9.72
C LYS A 80 24.73 17.42 8.36
N LYS A 81 24.73 16.45 7.45
CA LYS A 81 25.22 16.60 6.08
C LYS A 81 24.28 17.46 5.22
N GLU A 82 22.97 17.34 5.37
CA GLU A 82 22.00 18.17 4.65
C GLU A 82 22.10 19.65 5.03
N HIS A 83 22.24 19.96 6.30
CA HIS A 83 22.41 21.36 6.76
C HIS A 83 23.72 21.98 6.28
N VAL A 84 24.78 21.22 6.08
CA VAL A 84 26.04 21.73 5.53
C VAL A 84 25.95 21.96 4.01
N GLY A 85 25.14 21.16 3.29
CA GLY A 85 24.89 21.34 1.86
C GLY A 85 23.95 22.52 1.55
N GLN A 86 22.97 22.78 2.39
CA GLN A 86 22.01 23.88 2.22
C GLN A 86 22.56 25.26 2.62
N SER A 87 23.58 25.31 3.45
CA SER A 87 24.26 26.60 3.82
C SER A 87 25.04 27.19 2.65
N ALA A 88 25.27 26.45 1.57
CA ALA A 88 25.96 26.94 0.37
C ALA A 88 25.01 27.46 -0.73
N SER A 89 23.71 27.20 -0.64
CA SER A 89 22.69 27.71 -1.56
C SER A 89 21.67 28.49 -0.75
N GLY A 90 21.86 29.81 -0.71
CA GLY A 90 21.00 30.72 0.03
C GLY A 90 19.53 30.62 -0.35
N SER A 91 18.70 30.73 0.66
CA SER A 91 17.23 30.84 0.69
C SER A 91 16.54 29.53 1.09
N GLY A 92 16.39 29.36 2.40
CA GLY A 92 15.43 28.41 2.97
C GLY A 92 13.99 28.82 2.63
N ASN A 93 13.51 28.45 1.45
CA ASN A 93 12.09 28.47 1.14
C ASN A 93 11.43 27.30 1.88
N THR A 94 11.09 27.51 3.15
CA THR A 94 10.02 26.74 3.76
C THR A 94 8.77 27.01 2.94
N LEU A 95 8.35 26.02 2.12
CA LEU A 95 7.11 26.14 1.37
C LEU A 95 6.00 26.55 2.35
N PRO A 96 5.24 27.62 2.08
CA PRO A 96 4.20 28.04 2.98
C PRO A 96 3.19 26.91 3.15
N VAL A 97 2.85 26.60 4.41
CA VAL A 97 1.81 25.59 4.71
C VAL A 97 0.50 26.13 4.14
N LEU A 98 0.06 25.54 3.03
CA LEU A 98 -1.18 25.92 2.36
C LEU A 98 -2.37 25.51 3.22
N THR A 99 -3.33 26.39 3.36
CA THR A 99 -4.62 26.07 3.96
C THR A 99 -5.44 25.17 3.03
N LEU A 100 -6.35 24.34 3.56
CA LEU A 100 -7.23 23.49 2.76
C LEU A 100 -7.94 24.27 1.65
N LYS A 101 -8.39 25.51 1.95
CA LYS A 101 -9.05 26.39 0.96
C LYS A 101 -8.13 26.72 -0.22
N GLN A 102 -6.86 27.00 0.04
CA GLN A 102 -5.87 27.28 -1.00
C GLN A 102 -5.57 26.04 -1.84
N ILE A 103 -5.52 24.84 -1.22
CA ILE A 103 -5.34 23.58 -1.95
C ILE A 103 -6.49 23.35 -2.93
N PHE A 104 -7.73 23.58 -2.52
CA PHE A 104 -8.91 23.44 -3.40
C PHE A 104 -8.96 24.49 -4.53
N GLN A 105 -8.17 25.55 -4.46
CA GLN A 105 -8.07 26.57 -5.51
C GLN A 105 -7.01 26.25 -6.56
N ILE A 106 -6.14 25.26 -6.31
CA ILE A 106 -5.15 24.80 -7.27
C ILE A 106 -5.89 24.07 -8.43
N PRO A 107 -5.67 24.48 -9.68
CA PRO A 107 -6.26 23.78 -10.83
C PRO A 107 -5.88 22.31 -10.86
N GLY A 108 -6.86 21.40 -11.01
CA GLY A 108 -6.65 19.96 -11.02
C GLY A 108 -6.64 19.29 -9.63
N ALA A 109 -6.52 20.04 -8.53
CA ALA A 109 -6.43 19.47 -7.19
C ALA A 109 -7.74 18.74 -6.76
N ARG A 110 -8.88 19.26 -7.18
CA ARG A 110 -10.20 18.65 -6.86
C ARG A 110 -10.37 17.31 -7.56
N GLU A 111 -9.99 17.26 -8.82
CA GLU A 111 -10.04 16.06 -9.66
C GLU A 111 -9.12 14.98 -9.12
N ILE A 112 -7.90 15.33 -8.73
CA ILE A 112 -6.93 14.42 -8.11
C ILE A 112 -7.47 13.89 -6.77
N LEU A 113 -8.01 14.76 -5.92
CA LEU A 113 -8.58 14.36 -4.63
C LEU A 113 -9.77 13.41 -4.80
N PHE A 114 -10.63 13.68 -5.78
CA PHE A 114 -11.76 12.80 -6.09
C PHE A 114 -11.31 11.45 -6.66
N ALA A 115 -10.35 11.45 -7.58
CA ALA A 115 -9.78 10.21 -8.12
C ALA A 115 -9.13 9.38 -7.00
N PHE A 116 -8.37 10.02 -6.10
CA PHE A 116 -7.76 9.35 -4.96
C PHE A 116 -8.81 8.79 -3.98
N PHE A 117 -9.91 9.51 -3.78
CA PHE A 117 -11.04 9.00 -2.98
C PHE A 117 -11.64 7.74 -3.60
N CYS A 118 -11.92 7.74 -4.90
CA CYS A 118 -12.46 6.57 -5.61
C CYS A 118 -11.48 5.38 -5.55
N TYR A 119 -10.20 5.64 -5.80
CA TYR A 119 -9.16 4.63 -5.68
C TYR A 119 -9.11 4.02 -4.27
N SER A 120 -9.06 4.86 -3.23
CA SER A 120 -9.04 4.41 -1.83
C SER A 120 -10.30 3.63 -1.46
N ALA A 121 -11.47 4.00 -2.01
CA ALA A 121 -12.71 3.27 -1.80
C ALA A 121 -12.62 1.85 -2.36
N VAL A 122 -12.09 1.67 -3.56
CA VAL A 122 -11.89 0.33 -4.17
C VAL A 122 -10.90 -0.48 -3.36
N GLU A 123 -9.75 0.09 -3.00
CA GLU A 123 -8.70 -0.59 -2.22
C GLU A 123 -9.23 -1.03 -0.85
N GLN A 124 -9.88 -0.14 -0.11
CA GLN A 124 -10.43 -0.44 1.22
C GLN A 124 -11.58 -1.44 1.16
N THR A 125 -12.49 -1.31 0.19
CA THR A 125 -13.58 -2.26 0.03
C THR A 125 -13.04 -3.66 -0.26
N SER A 126 -12.09 -3.78 -1.18
CA SER A 126 -11.49 -5.06 -1.53
C SER A 126 -10.74 -5.68 -0.34
N SER A 127 -9.95 -4.89 0.41
CA SER A 127 -9.19 -5.39 1.55
C SER A 127 -10.07 -5.85 2.71
N LEU A 128 -11.14 -5.11 3.02
CA LEU A 128 -12.01 -5.39 4.17
C LEU A 128 -13.05 -6.48 3.88
N TRP A 129 -13.60 -6.51 2.68
CA TRP A 129 -14.75 -7.37 2.36
C TRP A 129 -14.41 -8.62 1.55
N ALA A 130 -13.17 -8.77 1.03
CA ALA A 130 -12.79 -9.94 0.25
C ALA A 130 -13.07 -11.26 0.97
N SER A 131 -12.66 -11.38 2.23
CA SER A 131 -12.89 -12.61 3.01
C SER A 131 -14.38 -12.89 3.21
N SER A 132 -15.18 -11.87 3.54
CA SER A 132 -16.63 -11.99 3.71
C SER A 132 -17.32 -12.40 2.41
N TYR A 133 -16.93 -11.82 1.27
CA TYR A 133 -17.42 -12.19 -0.04
C TYR A 133 -17.13 -13.68 -0.37
N LEU A 134 -15.91 -14.12 -0.10
CA LEU A 134 -15.49 -15.50 -0.34
C LEU A 134 -16.27 -16.49 0.51
N VAL A 135 -16.59 -16.16 1.76
CA VAL A 135 -17.39 -17.02 2.64
C VAL A 135 -18.85 -17.01 2.24
N LEU A 136 -19.47 -15.82 2.17
CA LEU A 136 -20.92 -15.66 2.05
C LEU A 136 -21.42 -15.95 0.64
N HIS A 137 -20.66 -15.57 -0.40
CA HIS A 137 -21.10 -15.69 -1.78
C HIS A 137 -20.51 -16.92 -2.48
N LEU A 138 -19.22 -17.22 -2.26
CA LEU A 138 -18.56 -18.37 -2.91
C LEU A 138 -18.54 -19.64 -2.05
N GLY A 139 -18.98 -19.58 -0.78
CA GLY A 139 -19.11 -20.75 0.10
C GLY A 139 -17.76 -21.38 0.48
N TYR A 140 -16.71 -20.57 0.62
CA TYR A 140 -15.45 -21.03 1.18
C TYR A 140 -15.51 -21.11 2.71
N SER A 141 -14.73 -22.01 3.33
CA SER A 141 -14.55 -21.99 4.79
C SER A 141 -13.80 -20.69 5.19
N SER A 142 -14.07 -20.20 6.41
CA SER A 142 -13.45 -18.96 6.91
C SER A 142 -11.93 -18.99 6.87
N GLU A 143 -11.32 -20.15 7.15
CA GLU A 143 -9.87 -20.36 7.09
C GLU A 143 -9.31 -20.18 5.68
N LYS A 144 -9.95 -20.81 4.68
CA LYS A 144 -9.56 -20.69 3.26
C LYS A 144 -9.80 -19.28 2.75
N ALA A 145 -10.91 -18.66 3.13
CA ALA A 145 -11.26 -17.31 2.72
C ALA A 145 -10.24 -16.28 3.25
N ALA A 146 -9.77 -16.43 4.48
CA ALA A 146 -8.71 -15.58 5.04
C ALA A 146 -7.40 -15.70 4.23
N GLY A 147 -6.99 -16.92 3.89
CA GLY A 147 -5.82 -17.15 3.03
C GLY A 147 -6.00 -16.58 1.62
N PHE A 148 -7.17 -16.75 1.01
CA PHE A 148 -7.44 -16.23 -0.33
C PHE A 148 -7.62 -14.72 -0.37
N ALA A 149 -8.06 -14.08 0.71
CA ALA A 149 -8.10 -12.61 0.79
C ALA A 149 -6.70 -11.99 0.67
N SER A 150 -5.64 -12.71 1.06
CA SER A 150 -4.27 -12.26 0.87
C SER A 150 -3.84 -12.15 -0.60
N LEU A 151 -4.55 -12.80 -1.53
CA LEU A 151 -4.27 -12.69 -2.97
C LEU A 151 -4.39 -11.26 -3.47
N PHE A 152 -5.30 -10.48 -2.90
CA PHE A 152 -5.41 -9.05 -3.19
C PHE A 152 -4.11 -8.30 -2.82
N PHE A 153 -3.57 -8.54 -1.62
CA PHE A 153 -2.33 -7.91 -1.17
C PHE A 153 -1.10 -8.39 -1.94
N ILE A 154 -1.08 -9.67 -2.35
CA ILE A 154 -0.05 -10.20 -3.25
C ILE A 154 -0.13 -9.46 -4.60
N GLY A 155 -1.34 -9.24 -5.13
CA GLY A 155 -1.56 -8.45 -6.33
C GLY A 155 -0.97 -7.04 -6.21
N ILE A 156 -1.28 -6.31 -5.13
CA ILE A 156 -0.71 -4.97 -4.86
C ILE A 156 0.82 -5.04 -4.78
N THR A 157 1.37 -5.99 -4.04
CA THR A 157 2.82 -6.12 -3.83
C THR A 157 3.54 -6.35 -5.15
N VAL A 158 3.08 -7.31 -5.93
CA VAL A 158 3.64 -7.64 -7.25
C VAL A 158 3.48 -6.46 -8.21
N GLY A 159 2.28 -5.86 -8.23
CA GLY A 159 1.99 -4.70 -9.06
C GLY A 159 2.94 -3.54 -8.77
N ARG A 160 3.11 -3.16 -7.50
CA ARG A 160 4.04 -2.08 -7.09
C ARG A 160 5.49 -2.41 -7.40
N GLY A 161 5.90 -3.68 -7.22
CA GLY A 161 7.23 -4.13 -7.66
C GLY A 161 7.43 -3.95 -9.16
N ILE A 162 6.47 -4.36 -9.97
CA ILE A 162 6.51 -4.25 -11.44
C ILE A 162 6.41 -2.79 -11.88
N SER A 163 5.56 -1.98 -11.27
CA SER A 163 5.37 -0.55 -11.57
C SER A 163 6.69 0.21 -11.48
N GLY A 164 7.53 -0.07 -10.47
CA GLY A 164 8.86 0.52 -10.34
C GLY A 164 9.79 0.29 -11.55
N PHE A 165 9.54 -0.76 -12.35
CA PHE A 165 10.27 -1.02 -13.60
C PHE A 165 9.56 -0.47 -14.84
N ILE A 166 8.23 -0.44 -14.85
CA ILE A 166 7.45 0.02 -16.00
C ILE A 166 7.51 1.56 -16.13
N THR A 167 7.70 2.29 -15.04
CA THR A 167 7.88 3.77 -15.04
C THR A 167 9.01 4.26 -15.95
N PHE A 168 9.93 3.39 -16.36
CA PHE A 168 10.93 3.75 -17.39
C PHE A 168 10.36 3.87 -18.81
N LYS A 169 9.18 3.29 -19.08
CA LYS A 169 8.60 3.20 -20.43
C LYS A 169 7.26 3.92 -20.55
N LEU A 170 6.50 3.98 -19.48
CA LEU A 170 5.16 4.59 -19.45
C LEU A 170 5.19 5.86 -18.62
N ASN A 171 4.45 6.87 -19.05
CA ASN A 171 4.22 8.08 -18.25
C ASN A 171 3.12 7.82 -17.18
N ASP A 172 3.04 8.71 -16.19
CA ASP A 172 2.12 8.55 -15.06
C ASP A 172 0.65 8.41 -15.49
N SER A 173 0.21 9.17 -16.50
CA SER A 173 -1.16 9.06 -17.02
C SER A 173 -1.44 7.70 -17.65
N GLN A 174 -0.49 7.14 -18.40
CA GLN A 174 -0.63 5.81 -19.00
C GLN A 174 -0.66 4.70 -17.94
N MET A 175 0.13 4.87 -16.88
CA MET A 175 0.14 3.96 -15.73
C MET A 175 -1.22 3.95 -15.01
N ILE A 176 -1.80 5.12 -14.76
CA ILE A 176 -3.13 5.24 -14.13
C ILE A 176 -4.19 4.55 -14.98
N HIS A 177 -4.27 4.84 -16.28
CA HIS A 177 -5.26 4.18 -17.17
C HIS A 177 -5.06 2.68 -17.29
N LEU A 178 -3.81 2.20 -17.28
CA LEU A 178 -3.53 0.77 -17.25
C LEU A 178 -4.06 0.14 -15.95
N GLY A 179 -3.81 0.77 -14.79
CA GLY A 179 -4.31 0.34 -13.50
C GLY A 179 -5.84 0.29 -13.45
N GLU A 180 -6.52 1.35 -13.90
CA GLU A 180 -7.98 1.41 -13.98
C GLU A 180 -8.57 0.28 -14.86
N GLY A 181 -7.94 0.01 -16.00
CA GLY A 181 -8.35 -1.08 -16.89
C GLY A 181 -8.22 -2.46 -16.24
N ILE A 182 -7.12 -2.69 -15.51
CA ILE A 182 -6.89 -3.95 -14.78
C ILE A 182 -7.89 -4.09 -13.62
N ILE A 183 -8.16 -3.02 -12.86
CA ILE A 183 -9.19 -3.02 -11.80
C ILE A 183 -10.55 -3.39 -12.39
N LEU A 184 -10.95 -2.76 -13.49
CA LEU A 184 -12.23 -3.03 -14.13
C LEU A 184 -12.35 -4.51 -14.52
N LEU A 185 -11.32 -5.09 -15.14
CA LEU A 185 -11.30 -6.52 -15.47
C LEU A 185 -11.39 -7.40 -14.24
N GLY A 186 -10.70 -7.05 -13.16
CA GLY A 186 -10.75 -7.77 -11.88
C GLY A 186 -12.14 -7.74 -11.25
N VAL A 187 -12.80 -6.58 -11.24
CA VAL A 187 -14.17 -6.41 -10.73
C VAL A 187 -15.15 -7.23 -11.58
N LEU A 188 -15.05 -7.17 -12.90
CA LEU A 188 -15.90 -7.98 -13.79
C LEU A 188 -15.69 -9.48 -13.55
N ALA A 189 -14.44 -9.93 -13.35
CA ALA A 189 -14.15 -11.33 -13.03
C ALA A 189 -14.77 -11.79 -11.72
N MET A 190 -14.92 -10.89 -10.74
CA MET A 190 -15.60 -11.20 -9.48
C MET A 190 -17.12 -11.18 -9.58
N LEU A 191 -17.68 -10.26 -10.37
CA LEU A 191 -19.14 -10.08 -10.47
C LEU A 191 -19.80 -11.09 -11.40
N LEU A 192 -19.10 -11.51 -12.46
CA LEU A 192 -19.63 -12.47 -13.41
C LEU A 192 -19.58 -13.90 -12.83
N PRO A 193 -20.61 -14.73 -13.05
CA PRO A 193 -20.70 -16.09 -12.52
C PRO A 193 -19.79 -17.07 -13.32
N LEU A 194 -18.51 -16.73 -13.49
CA LEU A 194 -17.53 -17.47 -14.27
C LEU A 194 -16.82 -18.58 -13.44
N GLY A 195 -17.18 -18.71 -12.18
CA GLY A 195 -16.65 -19.72 -11.28
C GLY A 195 -15.66 -19.20 -10.23
N LYS A 196 -15.44 -20.03 -9.22
CA LYS A 196 -14.64 -19.67 -8.02
C LYS A 196 -13.20 -19.25 -8.35
N THR A 197 -12.56 -19.94 -9.29
CA THR A 197 -11.16 -19.68 -9.68
C THR A 197 -11.03 -18.32 -10.37
N VAL A 198 -12.00 -17.94 -11.20
CA VAL A 198 -12.01 -16.65 -11.89
C VAL A 198 -12.20 -15.51 -10.89
N ALA A 199 -13.04 -15.69 -9.87
CA ALA A 199 -13.21 -14.71 -8.81
C ALA A 199 -11.92 -14.51 -7.99
N LEU A 200 -11.16 -15.58 -7.70
CA LEU A 200 -9.85 -15.47 -7.04
C LEU A 200 -8.82 -14.75 -7.91
N ALA A 201 -8.80 -15.03 -9.22
CA ALA A 201 -7.98 -14.27 -10.16
C ALA A 201 -8.39 -12.80 -10.21
N GLY A 202 -9.68 -12.51 -10.09
CA GLY A 202 -10.23 -11.15 -9.98
C GLY A 202 -9.64 -10.37 -8.80
N LEU A 203 -9.48 -10.99 -7.62
CA LEU A 203 -8.83 -10.36 -6.46
C LEU A 203 -7.38 -9.97 -6.76
N ILE A 204 -6.63 -10.86 -7.42
CA ILE A 204 -5.24 -10.56 -7.83
C ILE A 204 -5.21 -9.40 -8.82
N LEU A 205 -6.12 -9.39 -9.81
CA LEU A 205 -6.19 -8.32 -10.80
C LEU A 205 -6.54 -6.98 -10.16
N ILE A 206 -7.52 -6.92 -9.24
CA ILE A 206 -7.84 -5.69 -8.53
C ILE A 206 -6.59 -5.20 -7.77
N GLY A 207 -5.90 -6.08 -7.06
CA GLY A 207 -4.65 -5.74 -6.38
C GLY A 207 -3.57 -5.21 -7.32
N LEU A 208 -3.33 -5.89 -8.45
CA LEU A 208 -2.39 -5.44 -9.50
C LEU A 208 -2.74 -4.04 -10.03
N GLY A 209 -4.02 -3.79 -10.29
CA GLY A 209 -4.50 -2.51 -10.81
C GLY A 209 -4.44 -1.38 -9.79
N CYS A 210 -4.48 -1.67 -8.49
CA CYS A 210 -4.29 -0.70 -7.40
C CYS A 210 -2.81 -0.32 -7.18
N ALA A 211 -1.89 -0.84 -7.97
CA ALA A 211 -0.46 -0.67 -7.75
C ALA A 211 0.17 0.58 -8.39
N PRO A 212 -0.24 1.01 -9.61
CA PRO A 212 0.34 2.16 -10.31
C PRO A 212 0.14 3.52 -9.66
#